data_2658c98c33d6fcc7f07f958cc3c88f6c
#
_entry.id   2658c98c33d6fcc7f07f958cc3c88f6c
#
_cell.length_a   1.000
_cell.length_b   1.000
_cell.length_c   1.000
_cell.angle_alpha   90.00
_cell.angle_beta   90.00
_cell.angle_gamma   90.00
#
_symmetry.space_group_name_H-M   'P 1'
#
loop_
_entity.id
_entity.type
_entity.pdbx_description
1 polymer ?
#
loop_
_entity_poly.entity_id
_entity_poly.type
_entity_poly.pdbx_seq_one_letter_code
_entity_poly.pdbx_strand_id
1 'polypeptide(L)'
;VDPPSTSSRSGTDHVLADKDRDDVEGGSTLRRAAAAAGIPALTAELSNSRRVDRSAAEAGATGVRNVLRALDVLDDPVSEAPAPTHLRGTAEHTRASESGLFELRADLAVGDTVETGAALGTVYCPTSFEVRERVTATEGGVAYSLTRGGLVMSGERLAGVATPSGI
;
A
#
# COMPACT_ATOMS: atom_id res chain seq x y z
N VAL A 1 -11.03 27.97 -6.51
CA VAL A 1 -9.89 27.02 -6.49
C VAL A 1 -10.18 26.07 -5.36
N ASP A 2 -10.54 24.83 -5.67
CA ASP A 2 -10.78 23.82 -4.64
C ASP A 2 -9.50 23.59 -3.81
N PRO A 3 -9.59 23.48 -2.49
CA PRO A 3 -8.43 23.20 -1.66
C PRO A 3 -7.81 21.85 -2.09
N PRO A 4 -6.48 21.74 -2.14
CA PRO A 4 -5.83 20.48 -2.47
C PRO A 4 -6.31 19.37 -1.53
N SER A 5 -6.52 18.18 -2.08
CA SER A 5 -7.05 17.04 -1.33
C SER A 5 -6.16 16.69 -0.12
N THR A 6 -6.73 16.14 0.94
CA THR A 6 -6.00 15.74 2.15
C THR A 6 -4.84 14.78 1.84
N SER A 7 -4.97 13.97 0.79
CA SER A 7 -3.95 13.01 0.33
C SER A 7 -2.68 13.68 -0.19
N SER A 8 -2.79 14.84 -0.89
CA SER A 8 -1.62 15.55 -1.43
C SER A 8 -0.73 16.17 -0.34
N ARG A 9 -1.17 16.18 0.91
CA ARG A 9 -0.45 16.77 2.05
C ARG A 9 0.20 15.74 2.96
N SER A 10 -0.04 14.45 2.71
CA SER A 10 0.48 13.35 3.55
C SER A 10 1.98 13.09 3.36
N GLY A 11 2.60 13.62 2.30
CA GLY A 11 4.03 13.41 2.03
C GLY A 11 4.37 11.98 1.62
N THR A 12 3.40 11.22 1.11
CA THR A 12 3.60 9.88 0.56
C THR A 12 3.73 9.95 -0.96
N ASP A 13 4.58 9.11 -1.54
CA ASP A 13 4.79 9.06 -2.99
C ASP A 13 3.57 8.51 -3.75
N HIS A 14 2.75 7.69 -3.09
CA HIS A 14 1.59 7.04 -3.68
C HIS A 14 0.37 7.11 -2.77
N VAL A 15 -0.78 7.34 -3.36
CA VAL A 15 -2.09 7.31 -2.70
C VAL A 15 -3.00 6.33 -3.43
N LEU A 16 -3.43 5.29 -2.75
CA LEU A 16 -4.39 4.33 -3.26
C LEU A 16 -5.82 4.85 -3.04
N ALA A 17 -6.53 5.14 -4.13
CA ALA A 17 -7.94 5.46 -4.08
C ALA A 17 -8.75 4.16 -4.06
N ASP A 18 -9.40 3.89 -2.95
CA ASP A 18 -10.24 2.70 -2.74
C ASP A 18 -11.72 3.11 -2.89
N LYS A 19 -12.21 3.07 -4.13
CA LYS A 19 -13.62 3.42 -4.42
C LYS A 19 -14.59 2.27 -4.17
N ASP A 20 -14.11 1.02 -4.19
CA ASP A 20 -14.97 -0.16 -4.25
C ASP A 20 -15.12 -0.90 -2.90
N ARG A 21 -14.58 -0.34 -1.82
CA ARG A 21 -14.64 -0.96 -0.48
C ARG A 21 -15.83 -0.55 0.36
N ASP A 22 -16.71 0.28 -0.16
CA ASP A 22 -17.91 0.72 0.57
C ASP A 22 -18.93 -0.40 0.77
N ASP A 23 -18.85 -1.48 -0.02
CA ASP A 23 -19.80 -2.59 -0.03
C ASP A 23 -19.36 -3.83 0.79
N VAL A 24 -18.23 -3.81 1.49
CA VAL A 24 -17.84 -4.94 2.34
C VAL A 24 -18.66 -4.90 3.63
N GLU A 25 -19.70 -5.71 3.68
CA GLU A 25 -20.40 -6.04 4.93
C GLU A 25 -19.42 -6.62 5.95
N GLY A 26 -19.29 -5.98 7.07
CA GLY A 26 -18.54 -6.50 8.22
C GLY A 26 -17.31 -5.70 8.59
N GLY A 27 -17.49 -4.72 9.45
CA GLY A 27 -16.40 -4.01 10.14
C GLY A 27 -16.54 -2.51 10.04
N SER A 28 -16.85 -1.88 11.15
CA SER A 28 -16.83 -0.42 11.31
C SER A 28 -15.37 0.03 11.43
N THR A 29 -14.74 0.47 10.34
CA THR A 29 -13.45 1.13 10.40
C THR A 29 -13.63 2.62 10.69
N LEU A 30 -12.63 3.26 11.33
CA LEU A 30 -12.65 4.71 11.59
C LEU A 30 -12.86 5.50 10.29
N ARG A 31 -12.21 5.09 9.19
CA ARG A 31 -12.36 5.73 7.88
C ARG A 31 -13.80 5.69 7.37
N ARG A 32 -14.48 4.56 7.55
CA ARG A 32 -15.89 4.41 7.16
C ARG A 32 -16.83 5.28 8.01
N ALA A 33 -16.58 5.34 9.31
CA ALA A 33 -17.35 6.23 10.20
C ALA A 33 -17.13 7.70 9.83
N ALA A 34 -15.90 8.09 9.51
CA ALA A 34 -15.58 9.44 9.04
C ALA A 34 -16.28 9.76 7.71
N ALA A 35 -16.25 8.84 6.74
CA ALA A 35 -16.95 9.01 5.46
C ALA A 35 -18.46 9.18 5.65
N ALA A 36 -19.09 8.38 6.51
CA ALA A 36 -20.51 8.51 6.84
C ALA A 36 -20.85 9.86 7.49
N ALA A 37 -19.90 10.47 8.20
CA ALA A 37 -20.02 11.80 8.79
C ALA A 37 -19.60 12.93 7.85
N GLY A 38 -19.22 12.65 6.60
CA GLY A 38 -18.72 13.64 5.64
C GLY A 38 -17.34 14.20 6.00
N ILE A 39 -16.57 13.50 6.83
CA ILE A 39 -15.24 13.93 7.28
C ILE A 39 -14.17 13.27 6.39
N PRO A 40 -13.30 14.06 5.72
CA PRO A 40 -12.19 13.50 4.97
C PRO A 40 -11.26 12.67 5.86
N ALA A 41 -10.95 11.46 5.45
CA ALA A 41 -10.06 10.57 6.19
C ALA A 41 -9.15 9.79 5.26
N LEU A 42 -7.92 9.56 5.72
CA LEU A 42 -6.96 8.70 5.06
C LEU A 42 -6.31 7.78 6.09
N THR A 43 -5.77 6.66 5.63
CA THR A 43 -4.93 5.77 6.44
C THR A 43 -3.55 5.74 5.81
N ALA A 44 -2.52 6.01 6.59
CA ALA A 44 -1.14 5.87 6.17
C ALA A 44 -0.58 4.54 6.71
N GLU A 45 -0.14 3.68 5.79
CA GLU A 45 0.56 2.44 6.14
C GLU A 45 2.06 2.74 6.23
N LEU A 46 2.58 2.76 7.46
CA LEU A 46 3.96 3.13 7.75
C LEU A 46 4.82 1.87 7.93
N SER A 47 5.49 1.45 6.84
CA SER A 47 6.39 0.30 6.84
C SER A 47 5.69 -1.03 7.19
N ASN A 48 6.29 -1.89 7.99
CA ASN A 48 5.74 -3.21 8.34
C ASN A 48 5.51 -3.36 9.85
N SER A 49 4.64 -4.29 10.23
CA SER A 49 4.16 -4.46 11.60
C SER A 49 5.19 -4.96 12.63
N ARG A 50 6.40 -5.37 12.20
CA ARG A 50 7.41 -6.00 13.07
C ARG A 50 8.71 -5.21 13.20
N ARG A 51 8.82 -4.05 12.54
CA ARG A 51 10.00 -3.19 12.59
C ARG A 51 9.58 -1.75 12.74
N VAL A 52 10.30 -1.03 13.59
CA VAL A 52 10.26 0.43 13.58
C VAL A 52 11.19 0.90 12.47
N ASP A 53 10.61 1.49 11.45
CA ASP A 53 11.33 2.18 10.39
C ASP A 53 11.32 3.68 10.70
N ARG A 54 12.51 4.23 10.97
CA ARG A 54 12.64 5.62 11.36
C ARG A 54 12.22 6.58 10.25
N SER A 55 12.55 6.28 9.00
CA SER A 55 12.18 7.11 7.86
C SER A 55 10.67 7.14 7.64
N ALA A 56 10.01 5.99 7.77
CA ALA A 56 8.56 5.91 7.70
C ALA A 56 7.88 6.67 8.86
N ALA A 57 8.43 6.59 10.08
CA ALA A 57 7.92 7.33 11.22
C ALA A 57 8.06 8.85 11.03
N GLU A 58 9.19 9.32 10.49
CA GLU A 58 9.44 10.73 10.16
C GLU A 58 8.51 11.24 9.06
N ALA A 59 8.29 10.43 8.02
CA ALA A 59 7.32 10.73 6.96
C ALA A 59 5.90 10.87 7.52
N GLY A 60 5.47 9.93 8.37
CA GLY A 60 4.17 9.99 9.03
C GLY A 60 4.00 11.22 9.91
N ALA A 61 5.01 11.55 10.73
CA ALA A 61 4.99 12.74 11.59
C ALA A 61 4.92 14.03 10.76
N THR A 62 5.65 14.10 9.65
CA THR A 62 5.62 15.23 8.72
C THR A 62 4.25 15.37 8.06
N GLY A 63 3.68 14.25 7.61
CA GLY A 63 2.33 14.23 7.01
C GLY A 63 1.26 14.76 7.98
N VAL A 64 1.27 14.29 9.24
CA VAL A 64 0.34 14.78 10.28
C VAL A 64 0.52 16.29 10.49
N ARG A 65 1.76 16.77 10.64
CA ARG A 65 2.02 18.22 10.80
C ARG A 65 1.51 19.02 9.59
N ASN A 66 1.71 18.54 8.39
CA ASN A 66 1.23 19.20 7.17
C ASN A 66 -0.30 19.27 7.11
N VAL A 67 -1.00 18.23 7.55
CA VAL A 67 -2.47 18.26 7.67
C VAL A 67 -2.91 19.30 8.70
N LEU A 68 -2.28 19.34 9.88
CA LEU A 68 -2.60 20.32 10.93
C LEU A 68 -2.34 21.76 10.47
N ARG A 69 -1.25 22.02 9.75
CA ARG A 69 -0.95 23.32 9.15
C ARG A 69 -1.99 23.72 8.11
N ALA A 70 -2.38 22.77 7.28
CA ALA A 70 -3.38 23.00 6.24
C ALA A 70 -4.80 23.26 6.78
N LEU A 71 -5.04 22.86 8.04
CA LEU A 71 -6.28 23.13 8.77
C LEU A 71 -6.16 24.34 9.71
N ASP A 72 -5.10 25.14 9.57
CA ASP A 72 -4.81 26.32 10.41
C ASP A 72 -4.77 26.01 11.92
N VAL A 73 -4.39 24.77 12.28
CA VAL A 73 -4.18 24.35 13.69
C VAL A 73 -2.76 24.66 14.15
N LEU A 74 -1.82 24.69 13.19
CA LEU A 74 -0.41 25.11 13.41
C LEU A 74 -0.10 26.32 12.51
N ASP A 75 0.58 27.30 13.07
CA ASP A 75 0.89 28.59 12.40
C ASP A 75 1.99 28.50 11.33
N ASP A 76 2.78 27.43 11.33
CA ASP A 76 3.87 27.22 10.36
C ASP A 76 3.32 26.92 8.95
N PRO A 77 4.03 27.30 7.88
CA PRO A 77 3.62 26.96 6.53
C PRO A 77 3.69 25.45 6.26
N VAL A 78 2.81 24.97 5.37
CA VAL A 78 2.86 23.58 4.90
C VAL A 78 4.19 23.32 4.19
N SER A 79 4.90 22.27 4.56
CA SER A 79 6.13 21.86 3.88
C SER A 79 5.80 21.43 2.45
N GLU A 80 6.61 21.87 1.50
CA GLU A 80 6.50 21.39 0.12
C GLU A 80 6.79 19.88 0.06
N ALA A 81 5.92 19.16 -0.60
CA ALA A 81 6.11 17.73 -0.90
C ALA A 81 5.69 17.52 -2.35
N PRO A 82 6.33 16.60 -3.07
CA PRO A 82 5.89 16.21 -4.40
C PRO A 82 4.43 15.76 -4.37
N ALA A 83 3.70 16.06 -5.44
CA ALA A 83 2.33 15.56 -5.58
C ALA A 83 2.37 14.01 -5.64
N PRO A 84 1.57 13.31 -4.84
CA PRO A 84 1.56 11.86 -4.85
C PRO A 84 0.96 11.33 -6.16
N THR A 85 1.46 10.20 -6.63
CA THR A 85 0.81 9.46 -7.71
C THR A 85 -0.44 8.80 -7.16
N HIS A 86 -1.59 9.14 -7.73
CA HIS A 86 -2.84 8.48 -7.39
C HIS A 86 -2.92 7.14 -8.10
N LEU A 87 -3.15 6.10 -7.32
CA LEU A 87 -3.30 4.72 -7.81
C LEU A 87 -4.75 4.29 -7.66
N ARG A 88 -5.23 3.53 -8.64
CA ARG A 88 -6.49 2.80 -8.52
C ARG A 88 -6.16 1.35 -8.22
N GLY A 89 -6.58 0.86 -7.04
CA GLY A 89 -6.41 -0.54 -6.67
C GLY A 89 -7.29 -1.44 -7.52
N THR A 90 -6.75 -2.57 -7.93
CA THR A 90 -7.55 -3.67 -8.47
C THR A 90 -8.06 -4.52 -7.29
N ALA A 91 -9.22 -5.12 -7.44
CA ALA A 91 -9.76 -6.05 -6.44
C ALA A 91 -8.92 -7.35 -6.36
N GLU A 92 -8.11 -7.60 -7.38
CA GLU A 92 -7.29 -8.79 -7.49
C GLU A 92 -5.90 -8.57 -6.89
N HIS A 93 -5.47 -9.58 -6.16
CA HIS A 93 -4.14 -9.65 -5.57
C HIS A 93 -3.45 -10.92 -6.06
N THR A 94 -2.15 -10.86 -6.30
CA THR A 94 -1.35 -12.07 -6.47
C THR A 94 -1.36 -12.86 -5.17
N ARG A 95 -1.78 -14.13 -5.24
CA ARG A 95 -1.89 -15.05 -4.11
C ARG A 95 -1.00 -16.26 -4.30
N ALA A 96 -0.55 -16.86 -3.21
CA ALA A 96 0.13 -18.14 -3.25
C ALA A 96 -0.85 -19.23 -3.75
N SER A 97 -0.45 -20.03 -4.73
CA SER A 97 -1.15 -21.26 -5.11
C SER A 97 -0.73 -22.44 -4.23
N GLU A 98 0.50 -22.41 -3.73
CA GLU A 98 1.11 -23.44 -2.89
C GLU A 98 1.45 -22.90 -1.49
N SER A 99 1.36 -23.79 -0.47
CA SER A 99 1.86 -23.47 0.85
C SER A 99 3.37 -23.75 0.94
N GLY A 100 4.13 -22.90 1.63
CA GLY A 100 5.55 -23.09 1.78
C GLY A 100 6.29 -21.89 2.34
N LEU A 101 7.59 -21.84 2.17
CA LEU A 101 8.44 -20.73 2.52
C LEU A 101 8.53 -19.78 1.30
N PHE A 102 7.90 -18.63 1.41
CA PHE A 102 7.95 -17.60 0.37
C PHE A 102 9.19 -16.73 0.53
N GLU A 103 9.87 -16.48 -0.58
CA GLU A 103 10.96 -15.52 -0.70
C GLU A 103 10.61 -14.50 -1.78
N LEU A 104 10.53 -13.23 -1.39
CA LEU A 104 10.32 -12.12 -2.32
C LEU A 104 11.61 -11.89 -3.15
N ARG A 105 11.48 -11.55 -4.40
CA ARG A 105 12.58 -11.10 -5.24
C ARG A 105 13.34 -9.94 -4.58
N ALA A 106 14.66 -10.08 -4.44
CA ALA A 106 15.47 -9.20 -3.58
C ALA A 106 15.51 -7.73 -4.03
N ASP A 107 15.34 -7.48 -5.33
CA ASP A 107 15.35 -6.14 -5.95
C ASP A 107 13.95 -5.52 -6.07
N LEU A 108 12.90 -6.15 -5.53
CA LEU A 108 11.54 -5.63 -5.59
C LEU A 108 11.13 -4.94 -4.27
N ALA A 109 10.68 -3.70 -4.40
CA ALA A 109 10.19 -2.89 -3.28
C ALA A 109 8.79 -2.33 -3.55
N VAL A 110 8.12 -1.92 -2.47
CA VAL A 110 6.87 -1.15 -2.58
C VAL A 110 7.17 0.17 -3.27
N GLY A 111 6.37 0.53 -4.27
CA GLY A 111 6.56 1.68 -5.14
C GLY A 111 7.13 1.33 -6.51
N ASP A 112 7.71 0.15 -6.67
CA ASP A 112 8.25 -0.28 -7.97
C ASP A 112 7.14 -0.62 -8.96
N THR A 113 7.41 -0.33 -10.23
CA THR A 113 6.54 -0.75 -11.33
C THR A 113 6.88 -2.17 -11.74
N VAL A 114 5.85 -3.00 -11.86
CA VAL A 114 5.93 -4.38 -12.34
C VAL A 114 5.09 -4.57 -13.60
N GLU A 115 5.52 -5.44 -14.48
CA GLU A 115 4.74 -5.85 -15.64
C GLU A 115 3.91 -7.10 -15.31
N THR A 116 2.81 -7.31 -16.03
CA THR A 116 2.06 -8.56 -15.96
C THR A 116 2.96 -9.74 -16.28
N GLY A 117 2.95 -10.77 -15.45
CA GLY A 117 3.80 -11.94 -15.58
C GLY A 117 5.22 -11.77 -15.03
N ALA A 118 5.61 -10.57 -14.57
CA ALA A 118 6.92 -10.35 -13.95
C ALA A 118 7.08 -11.21 -12.69
N ALA A 119 8.27 -11.78 -12.49
CA ALA A 119 8.57 -12.58 -11.32
C ALA A 119 8.55 -11.72 -10.06
N LEU A 120 7.78 -12.15 -9.05
CA LEU A 120 7.67 -11.50 -7.75
C LEU A 120 8.47 -12.24 -6.67
N GLY A 121 8.57 -13.57 -6.77
CA GLY A 121 9.25 -14.38 -5.77
C GLY A 121 9.07 -15.87 -6.02
N THR A 122 9.44 -16.67 -5.02
CA THR A 122 9.39 -18.13 -5.10
C THR A 122 8.87 -18.71 -3.79
N VAL A 123 8.03 -19.72 -3.89
CA VAL A 123 7.61 -20.56 -2.75
C VAL A 123 8.40 -21.86 -2.79
N TYR A 124 9.05 -22.17 -1.67
CA TYR A 124 9.85 -23.37 -1.51
C TYR A 124 9.19 -24.35 -0.54
N CYS A 125 9.49 -25.62 -0.69
CA CYS A 125 9.21 -26.62 0.35
C CYS A 125 10.09 -26.31 1.59
N PRO A 126 9.53 -26.15 2.81
CA PRO A 126 10.32 -25.75 3.97
C PRO A 126 11.29 -26.86 4.45
N THR A 127 11.17 -28.08 3.97
CA THR A 127 12.02 -29.21 4.38
C THR A 127 13.03 -29.64 3.33
N SER A 128 12.64 -29.65 2.03
CA SER A 128 13.55 -30.04 0.93
C SER A 128 14.16 -28.86 0.20
N PHE A 129 13.62 -27.64 0.38
CA PHE A 129 13.95 -26.42 -0.36
C PHE A 129 13.74 -26.52 -1.88
N GLU A 130 12.98 -27.51 -2.32
CA GLU A 130 12.55 -27.60 -3.71
C GLU A 130 11.53 -26.48 -4.02
N VAL A 131 11.62 -25.94 -5.21
CA VAL A 131 10.66 -24.92 -5.70
C VAL A 131 9.29 -25.57 -5.86
N ARG A 132 8.30 -25.02 -5.18
CA ARG A 132 6.88 -25.38 -5.32
C ARG A 132 6.15 -24.49 -6.29
N GLU A 133 6.45 -23.18 -6.24
CA GLU A 133 5.79 -22.18 -7.07
C GLU A 133 6.76 -21.05 -7.42
N ARG A 134 6.71 -20.59 -8.67
CA ARG A 134 7.28 -19.31 -9.11
C ARG A 134 6.14 -18.31 -9.19
N VAL A 135 6.13 -17.37 -8.26
CA VAL A 135 5.09 -16.36 -8.13
C VAL A 135 5.32 -15.26 -9.15
N THR A 136 4.32 -14.95 -9.96
CA THR A 136 4.36 -13.87 -10.95
C THR A 136 3.23 -12.89 -10.73
N ALA A 137 3.41 -11.64 -11.15
CA ALA A 137 2.38 -10.60 -11.08
C ALA A 137 1.20 -10.97 -11.99
N THR A 138 0.01 -10.97 -11.43
CA THR A 138 -1.24 -11.21 -12.19
C THR A 138 -1.59 -10.03 -13.08
N GLU A 139 -1.22 -8.82 -12.66
CA GLU A 139 -1.43 -7.57 -13.38
C GLU A 139 -0.19 -6.68 -13.31
N GLY A 140 -0.05 -5.77 -14.28
CA GLY A 140 0.98 -4.77 -14.31
C GLY A 140 0.56 -3.49 -13.57
N GLY A 141 1.52 -2.75 -13.03
CA GLY A 141 1.28 -1.50 -12.31
C GLY A 141 2.31 -1.26 -11.22
N VAL A 142 1.96 -0.43 -10.23
CA VAL A 142 2.80 -0.12 -9.07
C VAL A 142 2.51 -1.11 -7.94
N ALA A 143 3.53 -1.75 -7.42
CA ALA A 143 3.44 -2.64 -6.26
C ALA A 143 3.20 -1.81 -4.99
N TYR A 144 1.98 -1.81 -4.46
CA TYR A 144 1.64 -1.06 -3.25
C TYR A 144 1.66 -1.89 -1.97
N SER A 145 1.67 -3.22 -2.10
CA SER A 145 1.72 -4.15 -0.97
C SER A 145 2.52 -5.39 -1.37
N LEU A 146 3.48 -5.78 -0.55
CA LEU A 146 4.35 -6.94 -0.78
C LEU A 146 4.54 -7.73 0.51
N THR A 147 4.29 -9.04 0.48
CA THR A 147 4.74 -9.97 1.51
C THR A 147 6.24 -10.19 1.33
N ARG A 148 7.04 -9.82 2.33
CA ARG A 148 8.51 -9.84 2.20
C ARG A 148 9.13 -11.22 2.28
N GLY A 149 8.48 -12.14 2.99
CA GLY A 149 8.94 -13.52 3.14
C GLY A 149 8.35 -14.19 4.37
N GLY A 150 8.55 -15.49 4.47
CA GLY A 150 8.08 -16.32 5.59
C GLY A 150 7.21 -17.47 5.15
N LEU A 151 6.64 -18.19 6.11
CA LEU A 151 5.67 -19.24 5.82
C LEU A 151 4.38 -18.62 5.30
N VAL A 152 3.90 -19.17 4.20
CA VAL A 152 2.64 -18.76 3.56
C VAL A 152 1.77 -19.99 3.31
N MET A 153 0.46 -19.77 3.34
CA MET A 153 -0.54 -20.78 3.01
C MET A 153 -1.09 -20.52 1.61
N SER A 154 -1.50 -21.59 0.93
CA SER A 154 -2.25 -21.47 -0.33
C SER A 154 -3.46 -20.54 -0.14
N GLY A 155 -3.66 -19.61 -1.08
CA GLY A 155 -4.67 -18.55 -1.02
C GLY A 155 -4.22 -17.27 -0.30
N GLU A 156 -3.09 -17.29 0.40
CA GLU A 156 -2.58 -16.12 1.10
C GLU A 156 -2.07 -15.05 0.12
N ARG A 157 -2.33 -13.79 0.45
CA ARG A 157 -1.96 -12.64 -0.39
C ARG A 157 -0.45 -12.42 -0.34
N LEU A 158 0.20 -12.35 -1.50
CA LEU A 158 1.63 -12.11 -1.65
C LEU A 158 1.96 -10.70 -2.16
N ALA A 159 1.15 -10.19 -3.09
CA ALA A 159 1.35 -8.85 -3.62
C ALA A 159 0.02 -8.18 -3.98
N GLY A 160 -0.03 -6.87 -3.83
CA GLY A 160 -1.05 -6.00 -4.39
C GLY A 160 -0.41 -5.04 -5.39
N VAL A 161 -0.99 -4.97 -6.58
CA VAL A 161 -0.55 -4.06 -7.65
C VAL A 161 -1.70 -3.13 -8.00
N ALA A 162 -1.39 -1.87 -8.30
CA ALA A 162 -2.37 -0.87 -8.66
C ALA A 162 -1.91 -0.05 -9.86
N THR A 163 -2.86 0.37 -10.69
CA THR A 163 -2.55 1.20 -11.87
C THR A 163 -2.62 2.68 -11.53
N PRO A 164 -1.71 3.53 -12.08
CA PRO A 164 -1.86 4.97 -11.97
C PRO A 164 -3.21 5.41 -12.53
N SER A 165 -3.96 6.18 -11.75
CA SER A 165 -5.17 6.83 -12.26
C SER A 165 -4.79 8.18 -12.81
N GLY A 166 -4.99 8.37 -14.13
CA GLY A 166 -4.99 9.71 -14.68
C GLY A 166 -6.16 10.50 -14.05
N ILE A 167 -5.84 11.59 -13.37
CA ILE A 167 -6.81 12.61 -12.95
C ILE A 167 -6.96 13.59 -14.08
#